data_f6ff68a98ac44a61bbdd1bdb95d5e11f
#
_entry.id   f6ff68a98ac44a61bbdd1bdb95d5e11f
#
_cell.length_a   1.000
_cell.length_b   1.000
_cell.length_c   1.000
_cell.angle_alpha   90.00
_cell.angle_beta   90.00
_cell.angle_gamma   90.00
#
_symmetry.space_group_name_H-M   'P 1'
#
loop_
_entity.id
_entity.type
_entity.pdbx_description
1 polymer ?
#
loop_
_entity_poly.entity_id
_entity_poly.type
_entity_poly.pdbx_seq_one_letter_code
_entity_poly.pdbx_strand_id
1 'polypeptide(L)'
;MVMNPLKNLFLILTFCLSVFGFAQEKQKITIEYAGIAASDPEIEDGALVFLRDESQQVHFIHKGVNMWCDKAIYYEDQDYIEAFSNVNMKQGDSINMVAKYVEYSGKTELAFAQGDVILTEPQSVLTTDKLYFDRTRQLAYYNTNGEVVRDSSGTITSQIGRYYMNAKKYQFTKDVVLVNPDYTLNTDRLDFFPDNGHAYLYGPSTIVGETSEVYCERGFYDTNNDIGYFQRNAKIDYESRTVEGDSLFFDRNRSFASATNNITVTDTINNSIVRGHYAEVWRDKDSLFITKRALAITVQEKDSVYLHADTLMVTGKEDNRITRAFYNARLYKSDLAGKADSIHVNHQTGLTQFINLDRFSSTDAFAIARKPVLWNLDNQMTGDTIHLISDVKTEKLDSLKVFNNAFLVSKDTISEDGYNQIKGQRLIGLFRENELYNVDIIKNAETIRYMRNDKNELIGIQKSKSGSINIQIVEKAIDEVRFINQIDGNIFPESEFPKSGRRLRGFDWRGEERPISVEDFFKDDPPLILPKIKGLEDYIPPEEFTNEDLEKRIEEAGKATPKKINKAARNVPKKSTSKPSKHKLMPFDASKKQ
;
A
#
# COMPACT_ATOMS: atom_id res chain seq x y z
N MET A 1 25.43 41.59 65.51
CA MET A 1 24.98 41.13 64.19
C MET A 1 25.75 41.92 63.14
N VAL A 2 26.91 41.38 62.67
CA VAL A 2 27.85 42.09 61.78
C VAL A 2 27.43 41.76 60.37
N MET A 3 26.89 42.73 59.68
CA MET A 3 26.55 42.62 58.23
C MET A 3 27.81 42.56 57.40
N ASN A 4 27.96 41.51 56.63
CA ASN A 4 29.12 41.18 55.80
C ASN A 4 29.17 42.08 54.56
N PRO A 5 30.13 43.04 54.41
CA PRO A 5 30.16 44.01 53.30
C PRO A 5 30.38 43.37 51.95
N LEU A 6 30.83 42.10 51.90
CA LEU A 6 31.03 41.38 50.61
C LEU A 6 29.71 41.00 49.91
N LYS A 7 28.59 40.82 50.65
CA LYS A 7 27.28 40.52 50.02
C LYS A 7 26.67 41.70 49.30
N ASN A 8 26.89 42.91 49.81
CA ASN A 8 26.37 44.13 49.19
C ASN A 8 27.18 44.52 47.95
N LEU A 9 28.48 44.24 47.92
CA LEU A 9 29.32 44.46 46.76
C LEU A 9 28.95 43.51 45.62
N PHE A 10 28.58 42.27 45.91
CA PHE A 10 28.13 41.28 44.92
C PHE A 10 26.75 41.62 44.34
N LEU A 11 25.84 42.20 45.16
CA LEU A 11 24.50 42.63 44.71
C LEU A 11 24.57 43.89 43.84
N ILE A 12 25.48 44.80 44.09
CA ILE A 12 25.73 46.00 43.27
C ILE A 12 26.40 45.60 41.94
N LEU A 13 27.33 44.62 41.96
CA LEU A 13 27.98 44.13 40.73
C LEU A 13 27.01 43.38 39.81
N THR A 14 26.07 42.61 40.38
CA THR A 14 25.00 41.91 39.60
C THR A 14 23.96 42.90 39.06
N PHE A 15 23.67 43.99 39.77
CA PHE A 15 22.77 45.05 39.31
C PHE A 15 23.39 45.88 38.20
N CYS A 16 24.71 46.18 38.23
CA CYS A 16 25.41 46.86 37.15
C CYS A 16 25.59 45.99 35.89
N LEU A 17 25.67 44.65 36.00
CA LEU A 17 25.72 43.75 34.85
C LEU A 17 24.36 43.58 34.16
N SER A 18 23.23 43.84 34.82
CA SER A 18 21.90 43.75 34.25
C SER A 18 21.46 45.01 33.47
N VAL A 19 22.25 46.10 33.49
CA VAL A 19 21.94 47.34 32.80
C VAL A 19 22.67 47.44 31.43
N PHE A 20 23.62 46.55 31.12
CA PHE A 20 24.06 46.35 29.74
C PHE A 20 23.09 45.45 28.99
N GLY A 21 21.80 45.82 29.00
CA GLY A 21 20.90 45.43 27.93
C GLY A 21 21.48 46.03 26.63
N PHE A 22 22.03 45.15 25.83
CA PHE A 22 22.38 45.51 24.47
C PHE A 22 21.11 46.05 23.79
N ALA A 23 20.97 47.39 23.77
CA ALA A 23 20.15 48.02 22.78
C ALA A 23 20.83 47.69 21.44
N GLN A 24 20.39 46.62 20.80
CA GLN A 24 20.73 46.31 19.42
C GLN A 24 20.23 47.51 18.62
N GLU A 25 21.10 48.46 18.27
CA GLU A 25 20.77 49.51 17.32
C GLU A 25 20.17 48.80 16.11
N LYS A 26 18.94 49.16 15.77
CA LYS A 26 18.29 48.65 14.55
C LYS A 26 19.15 49.13 13.39
N GLN A 27 19.96 48.24 12.83
CA GLN A 27 20.73 48.54 11.65
C GLN A 27 19.76 48.93 10.53
N LYS A 28 19.88 50.17 10.04
CA LYS A 28 19.15 50.64 8.85
C LYS A 28 19.79 50.06 7.58
N ILE A 29 19.01 50.04 6.50
CA ILE A 29 19.51 49.72 5.18
C ILE A 29 20.62 50.73 4.82
N THR A 30 21.78 50.22 4.42
CA THR A 30 22.95 51.01 4.03
C THR A 30 23.12 50.99 2.52
N ILE A 31 23.43 52.15 1.95
CA ILE A 31 23.73 52.30 0.53
C ILE A 31 25.27 52.24 0.39
N GLU A 32 25.74 51.19 -0.26
CA GLU A 32 27.18 50.99 -0.52
C GLU A 32 27.60 51.70 -1.81
N TYR A 33 26.73 51.70 -2.82
CA TYR A 33 27.02 52.33 -4.08
C TYR A 33 25.78 52.84 -4.81
N ALA A 34 25.88 54.02 -5.41
CA ALA A 34 24.92 54.55 -6.37
C ALA A 34 25.66 55.47 -7.35
N GLY A 35 25.42 55.35 -8.64
CA GLY A 35 25.98 56.22 -9.67
C GLY A 35 25.38 57.64 -9.62
N ILE A 36 24.06 57.72 -9.41
CA ILE A 36 23.31 58.98 -9.28
C ILE A 36 22.37 58.86 -8.09
N ALA A 37 22.31 59.93 -7.28
CA ALA A 37 21.33 60.07 -6.21
C ALA A 37 20.59 61.41 -6.41
N ALA A 38 19.26 61.38 -6.40
CA ALA A 38 18.40 62.52 -6.59
C ALA A 38 17.20 62.47 -5.64
N SER A 39 16.71 63.64 -5.21
CA SER A 39 15.41 63.76 -4.57
C SER A 39 14.37 64.09 -5.64
N ASP A 40 13.28 63.35 -5.70
CA ASP A 40 12.18 63.56 -6.62
C ASP A 40 10.97 64.10 -5.85
N PRO A 41 10.60 65.38 -6.02
CA PRO A 41 9.48 65.97 -5.28
C PRO A 41 8.11 65.42 -5.68
N GLU A 42 7.99 64.69 -6.78
CA GLU A 42 6.75 63.99 -7.17
C GLU A 42 6.56 62.65 -6.41
N ILE A 43 7.60 62.17 -5.79
CA ILE A 43 7.59 61.03 -4.87
C ILE A 43 7.47 61.58 -3.44
N GLU A 44 6.96 60.82 -2.50
CA GLU A 44 6.77 61.19 -1.10
C GLU A 44 7.98 61.94 -0.50
N ASP A 45 7.73 63.01 0.34
CA ASP A 45 8.77 63.75 1.02
C ASP A 45 9.74 62.81 1.76
N GLY A 46 11.05 62.99 1.50
CA GLY A 46 12.12 62.16 2.08
C GLY A 46 12.50 60.91 1.25
N ALA A 47 11.87 60.69 0.11
CA ALA A 47 12.27 59.61 -0.79
C ALA A 47 13.47 59.99 -1.64
N LEU A 48 14.45 59.09 -1.74
CA LEU A 48 15.65 59.23 -2.54
C LEU A 48 15.62 58.25 -3.72
N VAL A 49 15.89 58.72 -4.91
CA VAL A 49 16.03 57.94 -6.14
C VAL A 49 17.48 57.67 -6.42
N PHE A 50 17.84 56.41 -6.57
CA PHE A 50 19.18 55.96 -6.91
C PHE A 50 19.18 55.31 -8.29
N LEU A 51 20.17 55.64 -9.13
CA LEU A 51 20.36 55.05 -10.44
C LEU A 51 21.77 54.49 -10.56
N ARG A 52 21.89 53.40 -11.32
CA ARG A 52 23.20 52.88 -11.73
C ARG A 52 23.94 53.85 -12.63
N ASP A 53 25.23 53.70 -12.74
CA ASP A 53 26.00 54.24 -13.84
C ASP A 53 26.41 53.17 -14.86
N GLU A 54 27.33 53.52 -15.77
CA GLU A 54 27.81 52.58 -16.79
C GLU A 54 28.68 51.46 -16.21
N SER A 55 29.26 51.65 -15.02
CA SER A 55 30.22 50.73 -14.40
C SER A 55 29.60 49.77 -13.39
N GLN A 56 28.61 50.21 -12.58
CA GLN A 56 28.07 49.46 -11.46
C GLN A 56 26.57 49.70 -11.26
N GLN A 57 25.91 48.70 -10.73
CA GLN A 57 24.52 48.78 -10.25
C GLN A 57 24.47 49.49 -8.88
N VAL A 58 23.33 50.03 -8.54
CA VAL A 58 23.04 50.47 -7.17
C VAL A 58 23.18 49.29 -6.23
N HIS A 59 23.90 49.46 -5.12
CA HIS A 59 24.18 48.39 -4.15
C HIS A 59 23.75 48.81 -2.75
N PHE A 60 22.89 47.95 -2.14
CA PHE A 60 22.42 48.09 -0.76
C PHE A 60 22.88 46.91 0.07
N ILE A 61 23.12 47.17 1.35
CA ILE A 61 23.42 46.15 2.35
C ILE A 61 22.50 46.31 3.57
N HIS A 62 21.91 45.20 4.04
CA HIS A 62 21.19 45.16 5.30
C HIS A 62 21.39 43.82 6.00
N LYS A 63 22.01 43.84 7.19
CA LYS A 63 22.21 42.63 8.04
C LYS A 63 22.73 41.41 7.26
N GLY A 64 23.75 41.59 6.43
CA GLY A 64 24.39 40.54 5.64
C GLY A 64 23.65 40.16 4.35
N VAL A 65 22.57 40.83 4.00
CA VAL A 65 21.96 40.74 2.67
C VAL A 65 22.50 41.84 1.79
N ASN A 66 22.91 41.47 0.59
CA ASN A 66 23.32 42.37 -0.46
C ASN A 66 22.24 42.44 -1.54
N MET A 67 21.92 43.64 -2.02
CA MET A 67 20.95 43.82 -3.09
C MET A 67 21.50 44.77 -4.15
N TRP A 68 21.49 44.36 -5.41
CA TRP A 68 21.88 45.16 -6.57
C TRP A 68 20.68 45.38 -7.48
N CYS A 69 20.58 46.56 -8.09
CA CYS A 69 19.53 46.87 -9.06
C CYS A 69 19.95 48.03 -9.98
N ASP A 70 19.22 48.26 -11.07
CA ASP A 70 19.49 49.35 -11.98
C ASP A 70 18.93 50.68 -11.48
N LYS A 71 17.79 50.64 -10.78
CA LYS A 71 17.12 51.77 -10.14
C LYS A 71 16.55 51.37 -8.80
N ALA A 72 16.62 52.28 -7.82
CA ALA A 72 15.92 52.10 -6.55
C ALA A 72 15.27 53.40 -6.08
N ILE A 73 14.20 53.27 -5.31
CA ILE A 73 13.60 54.34 -4.52
C ILE A 73 13.73 53.92 -3.05
N TYR A 74 14.42 54.72 -2.27
CA TYR A 74 14.63 54.51 -0.84
C TYR A 74 13.85 55.53 -0.01
N TYR A 75 13.02 55.02 0.85
CA TYR A 75 12.20 55.77 1.81
C TYR A 75 12.89 55.70 3.18
N GLU A 76 13.68 56.70 3.52
CA GLU A 76 14.57 56.69 4.68
C GLU A 76 13.82 56.55 6.01
N ASP A 77 12.69 57.28 6.18
CA ASP A 77 11.89 57.22 7.41
C ASP A 77 11.23 55.88 7.63
N GLN A 78 10.86 55.20 6.56
CA GLN A 78 10.21 53.87 6.58
C GLN A 78 11.24 52.74 6.58
N ASP A 79 12.53 53.04 6.31
CA ASP A 79 13.58 52.04 6.07
C ASP A 79 13.14 50.98 5.04
N TYR A 80 12.70 51.48 3.87
CA TYR A 80 12.06 50.70 2.83
C TYR A 80 12.61 51.02 1.45
N ILE A 81 12.81 49.96 0.64
CA ILE A 81 13.34 50.09 -0.73
C ILE A 81 12.35 49.48 -1.72
N GLU A 82 12.15 50.17 -2.83
CA GLU A 82 11.65 49.62 -4.09
C GLU A 82 12.80 49.57 -5.09
N ALA A 83 13.16 48.35 -5.54
CA ALA A 83 14.23 48.11 -6.50
C ALA A 83 13.66 47.67 -7.85
N PHE A 84 14.17 48.20 -8.93
CA PHE A 84 13.67 48.01 -10.29
C PHE A 84 14.79 47.57 -11.23
N SER A 85 14.45 46.64 -12.12
CA SER A 85 15.28 46.13 -13.22
C SER A 85 16.55 45.42 -12.75
N ASN A 86 16.73 44.21 -13.24
CA ASN A 86 17.91 43.40 -12.97
C ASN A 86 18.24 43.32 -11.47
N VAL A 87 17.17 43.15 -10.64
CA VAL A 87 17.36 43.06 -9.19
C VAL A 87 17.97 41.72 -8.84
N ASN A 88 19.09 41.77 -8.09
CA ASN A 88 19.76 40.59 -7.57
C ASN A 88 19.92 40.74 -6.04
N MET A 89 19.41 39.80 -5.27
CA MET A 89 19.49 39.79 -3.82
C MET A 89 20.20 38.54 -3.34
N LYS A 90 21.30 38.72 -2.56
CA LYS A 90 22.08 37.60 -2.02
C LYS A 90 22.11 37.60 -0.51
N GLN A 91 21.92 36.43 0.09
CA GLN A 91 22.09 36.19 1.51
C GLN A 91 23.15 35.09 1.73
N GLY A 92 24.32 35.52 2.22
CA GLY A 92 25.47 34.61 2.29
C GLY A 92 25.89 34.12 0.89
N ASP A 93 26.51 32.93 0.89
CA ASP A 93 26.93 32.24 -0.36
C ASP A 93 25.87 31.25 -0.88
N SER A 94 24.81 31.05 -0.12
CA SER A 94 23.87 29.94 -0.35
C SER A 94 22.59 30.37 -1.06
N ILE A 95 22.15 31.62 -0.89
CA ILE A 95 20.85 32.08 -1.40
C ILE A 95 21.06 33.21 -2.37
N ASN A 96 20.60 33.07 -3.60
CA ASN A 96 20.60 34.09 -4.61
C ASN A 96 19.22 34.23 -5.25
N MET A 97 18.60 35.39 -5.18
CA MET A 97 17.30 35.72 -5.78
C MET A 97 17.46 36.78 -6.86
N VAL A 98 16.93 36.51 -8.03
CA VAL A 98 16.87 37.45 -9.16
C VAL A 98 15.42 37.74 -9.49
N ALA A 99 15.09 39.01 -9.77
CA ALA A 99 13.75 39.45 -10.14
C ALA A 99 13.77 40.75 -10.95
N LYS A 100 12.64 41.10 -11.57
CA LYS A 100 12.47 42.39 -12.23
C LYS A 100 12.17 43.52 -11.26
N TYR A 101 11.50 43.20 -10.17
CA TYR A 101 11.08 44.14 -9.14
C TYR A 101 11.19 43.50 -7.76
N VAL A 102 11.69 44.23 -6.77
CA VAL A 102 11.77 43.82 -5.38
C VAL A 102 11.40 44.99 -4.46
N GLU A 103 10.51 44.71 -3.51
CA GLU A 103 10.27 45.56 -2.34
C GLU A 103 10.99 44.94 -1.13
N TYR A 104 11.63 45.74 -0.31
CA TYR A 104 12.26 45.27 0.92
C TYR A 104 12.10 46.26 2.07
N SER A 105 11.59 45.77 3.20
CA SER A 105 11.47 46.55 4.44
C SER A 105 12.58 46.18 5.43
N GLY A 106 13.43 47.11 5.79
CA GLY A 106 14.43 46.90 6.84
C GLY A 106 13.83 46.76 8.23
N LYS A 107 12.61 47.33 8.47
CA LYS A 107 11.91 47.23 9.76
C LYS A 107 11.32 45.87 9.99
N THR A 108 10.70 45.24 8.97
CA THR A 108 10.02 43.96 9.07
C THR A 108 10.85 42.80 8.53
N GLU A 109 11.94 43.09 7.82
CA GLU A 109 12.80 42.14 7.13
C GLU A 109 12.04 41.23 6.13
N LEU A 110 10.95 41.76 5.58
CA LEU A 110 10.16 41.11 4.54
C LEU A 110 10.56 41.66 3.18
N ALA A 111 10.89 40.75 2.26
CA ALA A 111 11.05 41.05 0.84
C ALA A 111 9.85 40.53 0.05
N PHE A 112 9.44 41.27 -0.97
CA PHE A 112 8.51 40.84 -2.00
C PHE A 112 9.17 41.00 -3.36
N ALA A 113 9.24 39.92 -4.13
CA ALA A 113 9.80 39.93 -5.47
C ALA A 113 8.72 39.60 -6.50
N GLN A 114 8.79 40.25 -7.67
CA GLN A 114 7.87 40.05 -8.77
C GLN A 114 8.55 40.14 -10.14
N GLY A 115 8.06 39.30 -11.06
CA GLY A 115 8.48 39.27 -12.46
C GLY A 115 9.71 38.40 -12.69
N ASP A 116 9.50 37.23 -13.28
CA ASP A 116 10.52 36.23 -13.58
C ASP A 116 11.44 35.93 -12.37
N VAL A 117 10.83 35.72 -11.19
CA VAL A 117 11.58 35.47 -9.96
C VAL A 117 12.26 34.10 -10.02
N ILE A 118 13.57 34.10 -9.78
CA ILE A 118 14.40 32.90 -9.68
C ILE A 118 15.13 32.95 -8.33
N LEU A 119 14.85 31.95 -7.48
CA LEU A 119 15.58 31.73 -6.23
C LEU A 119 16.47 30.50 -6.39
N THR A 120 17.77 30.72 -6.30
CA THR A 120 18.78 29.66 -6.45
C THR A 120 19.39 29.32 -5.10
N GLU A 121 19.43 28.07 -4.79
CA GLU A 121 20.12 27.43 -3.68
C GLU A 121 21.11 26.38 -4.20
N PRO A 122 22.02 25.85 -3.36
CA PRO A 122 23.05 24.91 -3.82
C PRO A 122 22.52 23.65 -4.52
N GLN A 123 21.29 23.23 -4.21
CA GLN A 123 20.71 21.98 -4.72
C GLN A 123 19.35 22.17 -5.41
N SER A 124 18.84 23.39 -5.48
CA SER A 124 17.52 23.64 -6.06
C SER A 124 17.41 25.02 -6.69
N VAL A 125 16.55 25.11 -7.70
CA VAL A 125 16.18 26.37 -8.35
C VAL A 125 14.66 26.47 -8.32
N LEU A 126 14.14 27.51 -7.65
CA LEU A 126 12.71 27.85 -7.66
C LEU A 126 12.47 28.97 -8.66
N THR A 127 11.47 28.78 -9.52
CA THR A 127 10.96 29.83 -10.43
C THR A 127 9.49 30.11 -10.14
N THR A 128 9.11 31.38 -10.10
CA THR A 128 7.73 31.85 -9.90
C THR A 128 7.53 33.28 -10.38
N ASP A 129 6.30 33.76 -10.53
CA ASP A 129 6.03 35.17 -10.85
C ASP A 129 6.14 36.08 -9.62
N LYS A 130 5.76 35.55 -8.42
CA LYS A 130 5.80 36.33 -7.17
C LYS A 130 6.34 35.48 -6.03
N LEU A 131 7.28 36.06 -5.28
CA LEU A 131 7.87 35.40 -4.11
C LEU A 131 7.90 36.38 -2.93
N TYR A 132 7.47 35.93 -1.78
CA TYR A 132 7.70 36.57 -0.49
C TYR A 132 8.86 35.88 0.22
N PHE A 133 9.75 36.67 0.82
CA PHE A 133 10.87 36.16 1.60
C PHE A 133 10.90 36.84 2.96
N ASP A 134 10.43 36.13 4.00
CA ASP A 134 10.47 36.59 5.39
C ASP A 134 11.77 36.13 6.05
N ARG A 135 12.73 37.06 6.18
CA ARG A 135 14.02 36.78 6.80
C ARG A 135 13.95 36.51 8.30
N THR A 136 12.99 37.12 8.99
CA THR A 136 12.79 36.88 10.42
C THR A 136 12.41 35.46 10.71
N ARG A 137 11.56 34.87 9.86
CA ARG A 137 11.10 33.48 9.96
C ARG A 137 11.94 32.51 9.14
N GLN A 138 12.85 32.99 8.31
CA GLN A 138 13.60 32.19 7.33
C GLN A 138 12.65 31.35 6.47
N LEU A 139 11.67 32.03 5.86
CA LEU A 139 10.60 31.44 5.06
C LEU A 139 10.50 32.10 3.70
N ALA A 140 10.67 31.34 2.62
CA ALA A 140 10.31 31.74 1.26
C ALA A 140 8.92 31.15 0.92
N TYR A 141 8.09 31.94 0.21
CA TYR A 141 6.71 31.59 -0.04
C TYR A 141 6.18 32.16 -1.35
N TYR A 142 5.47 31.33 -2.13
CA TYR A 142 4.73 31.76 -3.32
C TYR A 142 3.29 31.22 -3.32
N ASN A 143 2.39 31.93 -4.01
CA ASN A 143 0.98 31.56 -4.20
C ASN A 143 0.47 31.80 -5.63
N THR A 144 1.38 31.95 -6.58
CA THR A 144 1.10 32.29 -7.98
C THR A 144 1.63 31.24 -8.95
N ASN A 145 1.61 30.00 -8.57
CA ASN A 145 2.31 28.88 -9.17
C ASN A 145 3.83 29.03 -9.07
N GLY A 146 4.51 27.92 -8.93
CA GLY A 146 5.96 27.83 -8.89
C GLY A 146 6.44 26.49 -9.34
N GLU A 147 7.68 26.48 -9.79
CA GLU A 147 8.40 25.29 -10.20
C GLU A 147 9.70 25.21 -9.42
N VAL A 148 9.99 24.06 -8.83
CA VAL A 148 11.25 23.75 -8.15
C VAL A 148 11.93 22.61 -8.88
N VAL A 149 13.12 22.90 -9.42
CA VAL A 149 13.97 21.90 -10.08
C VAL A 149 15.09 21.49 -9.14
N ARG A 150 15.30 20.18 -8.99
CA ARG A 150 16.42 19.60 -8.25
C ARG A 150 17.11 18.55 -9.12
N ASP A 151 18.43 18.62 -9.21
CA ASP A 151 19.25 17.77 -10.09
C ASP A 151 19.04 16.27 -9.89
N SER A 152 18.73 15.83 -8.66
CA SER A 152 18.60 14.40 -8.33
C SER A 152 17.16 13.91 -8.12
N SER A 153 16.18 14.82 -8.01
CA SER A 153 14.82 14.46 -7.57
C SER A 153 13.73 14.77 -8.60
N GLY A 154 14.10 15.47 -9.67
CA GLY A 154 13.16 15.90 -10.70
C GLY A 154 12.59 17.30 -10.48
N THR A 155 11.45 17.57 -11.13
CA THR A 155 10.78 18.87 -11.15
C THR A 155 9.46 18.79 -10.38
N ILE A 156 9.26 19.72 -9.45
CA ILE A 156 8.02 19.83 -8.67
C ILE A 156 7.32 21.13 -9.08
N THR A 157 6.05 21.04 -9.45
CA THR A 157 5.18 22.18 -9.69
C THR A 157 4.03 22.20 -8.68
N SER A 158 3.58 23.38 -8.26
CA SER A 158 2.41 23.54 -7.40
C SER A 158 1.84 24.96 -7.48
N GLN A 159 0.58 25.15 -7.06
CA GLN A 159 0.01 26.51 -6.96
C GLN A 159 0.64 27.30 -5.80
N ILE A 160 0.90 26.64 -4.68
CA ILE A 160 1.43 27.25 -3.46
C ILE A 160 2.65 26.44 -2.99
N GLY A 161 3.73 27.16 -2.72
CA GLY A 161 4.93 26.56 -2.12
C GLY A 161 5.49 27.38 -0.97
N ARG A 162 6.05 26.68 0.01
CA ARG A 162 6.73 27.24 1.16
C ARG A 162 8.05 26.52 1.38
N TYR A 163 9.10 27.27 1.59
CA TYR A 163 10.39 26.73 1.98
C TYR A 163 10.79 27.26 3.36
N TYR A 164 10.76 26.40 4.35
CA TYR A 164 11.19 26.65 5.72
C TYR A 164 12.71 26.38 5.83
N MET A 165 13.53 27.42 5.71
CA MET A 165 14.99 27.27 5.62
C MET A 165 15.61 26.67 6.88
N ASN A 166 15.16 27.10 8.07
CA ASN A 166 15.66 26.57 9.34
C ASN A 166 15.35 25.08 9.53
N ALA A 167 14.18 24.64 9.07
CA ALA A 167 13.76 23.24 9.12
C ALA A 167 14.21 22.44 7.90
N LYS A 168 14.79 23.13 6.90
CA LYS A 168 15.13 22.55 5.58
C LYS A 168 13.99 21.72 5.03
N LYS A 169 12.78 22.31 5.03
CA LYS A 169 11.53 21.65 4.64
C LYS A 169 10.86 22.42 3.53
N TYR A 170 10.58 21.77 2.43
CA TYR A 170 9.65 22.23 1.41
C TYR A 170 8.24 21.73 1.71
N GLN A 171 7.25 22.59 1.49
CA GLN A 171 5.84 22.26 1.52
C GLN A 171 5.17 22.77 0.26
N PHE A 172 4.60 21.88 -0.51
CA PHE A 172 3.85 22.17 -1.72
C PHE A 172 2.39 21.83 -1.50
N THR A 173 1.48 22.71 -1.93
CA THR A 173 0.05 22.50 -1.77
C THR A 173 -0.71 22.96 -3.00
N LYS A 174 -1.83 22.27 -3.30
CA LYS A 174 -2.71 22.45 -4.44
C LYS A 174 -2.04 22.14 -5.78
N ASP A 175 -2.61 21.16 -6.48
CA ASP A 175 -2.15 20.71 -7.79
C ASP A 175 -0.63 20.42 -7.80
N VAL A 176 -0.16 19.67 -6.81
CA VAL A 176 1.25 19.30 -6.71
C VAL A 176 1.55 18.19 -7.68
N VAL A 177 2.47 18.45 -8.60
CA VAL A 177 2.97 17.45 -9.56
C VAL A 177 4.49 17.35 -9.43
N LEU A 178 5.00 16.17 -9.12
CA LEU A 178 6.42 15.85 -9.19
C LEU A 178 6.66 14.97 -10.41
N VAL A 179 7.53 15.41 -11.30
CA VAL A 179 7.99 14.62 -12.46
C VAL A 179 9.43 14.20 -12.20
N ASN A 180 9.65 12.91 -12.10
CA ASN A 180 10.94 12.25 -12.01
C ASN A 180 11.12 11.36 -13.26
N PRO A 181 12.33 11.01 -13.71
CA PRO A 181 12.53 10.12 -14.85
C PRO A 181 11.77 8.77 -14.76
N ASP A 182 11.59 8.25 -13.54
CA ASP A 182 11.02 6.92 -13.30
C ASP A 182 9.51 6.95 -13.01
N TYR A 183 8.97 8.12 -12.56
CA TYR A 183 7.54 8.23 -12.20
C TYR A 183 7.04 9.67 -12.20
N THR A 184 5.73 9.81 -12.24
CA THR A 184 5.00 11.06 -11.99
C THR A 184 4.15 10.91 -10.74
N LEU A 185 4.32 11.82 -9.77
CA LEU A 185 3.49 11.90 -8.57
C LEU A 185 2.52 13.08 -8.70
N ASN A 186 1.22 12.85 -8.43
CA ASN A 186 0.21 13.88 -8.24
C ASN A 186 -0.32 13.79 -6.81
N THR A 187 -0.46 14.91 -6.11
CA THR A 187 -0.96 14.95 -4.73
C THR A 187 -1.53 16.33 -4.39
N ASP A 188 -2.39 16.40 -3.38
CA ASP A 188 -2.89 17.70 -2.89
C ASP A 188 -1.82 18.44 -2.08
N ARG A 189 -0.98 17.69 -1.37
CA ARG A 189 0.10 18.26 -0.56
C ARG A 189 1.28 17.31 -0.44
N LEU A 190 2.49 17.88 -0.63
CA LEU A 190 3.77 17.23 -0.43
C LEU A 190 4.60 18.04 0.58
N ASP A 191 5.03 17.40 1.68
CA ASP A 191 6.06 17.90 2.58
C ASP A 191 7.35 17.12 2.29
N PHE A 192 8.42 17.83 1.89
CA PHE A 192 9.69 17.20 1.51
C PHE A 192 10.85 17.73 2.35
N PHE A 193 11.66 16.83 2.87
CA PHE A 193 12.84 17.12 3.68
C PHE A 193 14.10 16.68 2.91
N PRO A 194 14.80 17.60 2.24
CA PRO A 194 15.93 17.27 1.37
C PRO A 194 17.13 16.64 2.08
N ASP A 195 17.36 16.95 3.35
CA ASP A 195 18.52 16.45 4.09
C ASP A 195 18.47 14.93 4.34
N ASN A 196 17.29 14.39 4.57
CA ASN A 196 17.08 12.98 4.85
C ASN A 196 16.31 12.23 3.74
N GLY A 197 15.88 12.95 2.70
CA GLY A 197 15.14 12.36 1.58
C GLY A 197 13.69 11.99 1.90
N HIS A 198 13.13 12.44 3.03
CA HIS A 198 11.77 12.08 3.45
C HIS A 198 10.72 12.92 2.72
N ALA A 199 9.79 12.24 2.08
CA ALA A 199 8.62 12.81 1.43
C ALA A 199 7.34 12.31 2.09
N TYR A 200 6.45 13.22 2.48
CA TYR A 200 5.14 12.93 3.07
C TYR A 200 4.04 13.43 2.16
N LEU A 201 3.11 12.54 1.81
CA LEU A 201 1.96 12.82 0.96
C LEU A 201 0.70 12.92 1.84
N TYR A 202 -0.15 13.90 1.52
CA TYR A 202 -1.40 14.14 2.21
C TYR A 202 -2.53 14.39 1.21
N GLY A 203 -3.66 13.75 1.45
CA GLY A 203 -4.80 13.76 0.55
C GLY A 203 -4.63 12.73 -0.58
N PRO A 204 -5.60 12.69 -1.51
CA PRO A 204 -5.54 11.82 -2.67
C PRO A 204 -4.24 11.98 -3.43
N SER A 205 -3.50 10.89 -3.57
CA SER A 205 -2.18 10.88 -4.20
C SER A 205 -2.07 9.71 -5.16
N THR A 206 -1.54 9.97 -6.36
CA THR A 206 -1.26 8.95 -7.37
C THR A 206 0.20 9.01 -7.79
N ILE A 207 0.85 7.85 -7.87
CA ILE A 207 2.22 7.72 -8.36
C ILE A 207 2.17 6.79 -9.57
N VAL A 208 2.44 7.33 -10.75
CA VAL A 208 2.39 6.61 -12.02
C VAL A 208 3.80 6.35 -12.51
N GLY A 209 4.22 5.09 -12.52
CA GLY A 209 5.46 4.61 -13.12
C GLY A 209 5.23 3.97 -14.49
N GLU A 210 6.26 3.36 -15.07
CA GLU A 210 6.18 2.72 -16.39
C GLU A 210 5.20 1.52 -16.40
N THR A 211 5.21 0.70 -15.33
CA THR A 211 4.45 -0.55 -15.25
C THR A 211 3.53 -0.61 -14.03
N SER A 212 3.44 0.46 -13.25
CA SER A 212 2.68 0.45 -12.00
C SER A 212 2.05 1.80 -11.70
N GLU A 213 0.87 1.75 -11.09
CA GLU A 213 0.19 2.90 -10.52
C GLU A 213 -0.09 2.65 -9.04
N VAL A 214 0.22 3.63 -8.21
CA VAL A 214 -0.04 3.59 -6.77
C VAL A 214 -1.02 4.69 -6.41
N TYR A 215 -2.05 4.36 -5.65
CA TYR A 215 -2.97 5.31 -5.03
C TYR A 215 -2.89 5.21 -3.50
N CYS A 216 -2.95 6.34 -2.83
CA CYS A 216 -3.14 6.41 -1.38
C CYS A 216 -3.71 7.78 -0.96
N GLU A 217 -4.27 7.88 0.24
CA GLU A 217 -4.68 9.16 0.82
C GLU A 217 -3.67 9.70 1.84
N ARG A 218 -2.70 8.88 2.20
CA ARG A 218 -1.55 9.25 3.04
C ARG A 218 -0.36 8.40 2.66
N GLY A 219 0.76 9.05 2.35
CA GLY A 219 1.98 8.37 1.93
C GLY A 219 3.23 8.89 2.64
N PHE A 220 4.22 8.04 2.71
CA PHE A 220 5.58 8.37 3.09
C PHE A 220 6.55 7.64 2.16
N TYR A 221 7.58 8.34 1.73
CA TYR A 221 8.67 7.76 0.97
C TYR A 221 10.01 8.31 1.43
N ASP A 222 10.92 7.43 1.75
CA ASP A 222 12.33 7.73 2.02
C ASP A 222 13.12 7.49 0.72
N THR A 223 13.49 8.57 0.04
CA THR A 223 14.20 8.51 -1.24
C THR A 223 15.65 8.05 -1.11
N ASN A 224 16.25 8.11 0.09
CA ASN A 224 17.62 7.67 0.33
C ASN A 224 17.70 6.16 0.57
N ASN A 225 16.69 5.59 1.21
CA ASN A 225 16.65 4.18 1.58
C ASN A 225 15.68 3.35 0.72
N ASP A 226 14.95 3.96 -0.21
CA ASP A 226 13.94 3.30 -1.06
C ASP A 226 12.88 2.54 -0.26
N ILE A 227 12.40 3.16 0.83
CA ILE A 227 11.36 2.62 1.72
C ILE A 227 10.12 3.48 1.63
N GLY A 228 8.94 2.85 1.49
CA GLY A 228 7.66 3.57 1.42
C GLY A 228 6.52 2.92 2.18
N TYR A 229 5.61 3.77 2.65
CA TYR A 229 4.33 3.41 3.24
C TYR A 229 3.21 4.14 2.53
N PHE A 230 2.18 3.40 2.09
CA PHE A 230 0.95 3.93 1.53
C PHE A 230 -0.22 3.49 2.40
N GLN A 231 -1.03 4.42 2.85
CA GLN A 231 -2.09 4.17 3.82
C GLN A 231 -3.39 4.84 3.39
N ARG A 232 -4.51 4.37 3.96
CA ARG A 232 -5.87 4.82 3.69
C ARG A 232 -6.25 4.61 2.23
N ASN A 233 -7.04 3.57 2.01
CA ASN A 233 -7.45 3.13 0.67
C ASN A 233 -6.26 2.89 -0.27
N ALA A 234 -5.16 2.36 0.29
CA ALA A 234 -3.96 2.13 -0.50
C ALA A 234 -4.21 1.04 -1.55
N LYS A 235 -3.81 1.35 -2.79
CA LYS A 235 -3.97 0.49 -3.95
C LYS A 235 -2.72 0.55 -4.81
N ILE A 236 -2.27 -0.60 -5.29
CA ILE A 236 -1.19 -0.71 -6.26
C ILE A 236 -1.71 -1.54 -7.43
N ASP A 237 -1.74 -0.95 -8.61
CA ASP A 237 -1.94 -1.66 -9.86
C ASP A 237 -0.56 -1.92 -10.48
N TYR A 238 -0.25 -3.18 -10.75
CA TYR A 238 1.02 -3.61 -11.34
C TYR A 238 0.76 -4.72 -12.36
N GLU A 239 1.03 -4.46 -13.64
CA GLU A 239 0.72 -5.37 -14.74
C GLU A 239 -0.74 -5.84 -14.70
N SER A 240 -0.97 -7.13 -14.48
CA SER A 240 -2.29 -7.74 -14.37
C SER A 240 -2.82 -7.86 -12.94
N ARG A 241 -2.11 -7.29 -11.96
CA ARG A 241 -2.41 -7.46 -10.54
C ARG A 241 -2.78 -6.14 -9.88
N THR A 242 -3.81 -6.23 -9.05
CA THR A 242 -4.21 -5.15 -8.14
C THR A 242 -4.02 -5.60 -6.71
N VAL A 243 -3.34 -4.80 -5.90
CA VAL A 243 -3.15 -5.02 -4.46
C VAL A 243 -3.80 -3.87 -3.70
N GLU A 244 -4.75 -4.18 -2.85
CA GLU A 244 -5.47 -3.22 -2.01
C GLU A 244 -5.26 -3.56 -0.53
N GLY A 245 -5.27 -2.54 0.34
CA GLY A 245 -5.15 -2.72 1.78
C GLY A 245 -5.20 -1.39 2.54
N ASP A 246 -5.38 -1.45 3.86
CA ASP A 246 -5.37 -0.24 4.69
C ASP A 246 -3.97 0.37 4.76
N SER A 247 -2.92 -0.47 4.68
CA SER A 247 -1.53 -0.04 4.62
C SER A 247 -0.70 -0.98 3.78
N LEU A 248 0.04 -0.42 2.83
CA LEU A 248 1.02 -1.11 1.99
C LEU A 248 2.40 -0.55 2.30
N PHE A 249 3.35 -1.44 2.53
CA PHE A 249 4.76 -1.11 2.81
C PHE A 249 5.65 -1.78 1.78
N PHE A 250 6.71 -1.11 1.37
CA PHE A 250 7.77 -1.71 0.57
C PHE A 250 9.17 -1.24 0.99
N ASP A 251 10.14 -2.12 0.77
CA ASP A 251 11.57 -1.90 0.93
C ASP A 251 12.25 -2.49 -0.31
N ARG A 252 12.64 -1.62 -1.25
CA ARG A 252 13.23 -2.06 -2.52
C ARG A 252 14.58 -2.72 -2.34
N ASN A 253 15.40 -2.21 -1.40
CA ASN A 253 16.74 -2.73 -1.16
C ASN A 253 16.72 -4.17 -0.62
N ARG A 254 15.63 -4.54 0.07
CA ARG A 254 15.41 -5.90 0.59
C ARG A 254 14.50 -6.75 -0.30
N SER A 255 14.06 -6.23 -1.44
CA SER A 255 13.06 -6.89 -2.29
C SER A 255 11.82 -7.36 -1.49
N PHE A 256 11.44 -6.57 -0.48
CA PHE A 256 10.40 -6.90 0.49
C PHE A 256 9.20 -5.96 0.38
N ALA A 257 8.00 -6.53 0.48
CA ALA A 257 6.77 -5.76 0.64
C ALA A 257 5.85 -6.42 1.67
N SER A 258 5.01 -5.63 2.33
CA SER A 258 3.96 -6.14 3.21
C SER A 258 2.68 -5.34 3.07
N ALA A 259 1.56 -5.99 3.34
CA ALA A 259 0.24 -5.38 3.38
C ALA A 259 -0.43 -5.68 4.72
N THR A 260 -1.18 -4.73 5.25
CA THR A 260 -1.80 -4.82 6.57
C THR A 260 -3.25 -4.37 6.50
N ASN A 261 -4.15 -5.19 7.00
CA ASN A 261 -5.60 -5.06 7.10
C ASN A 261 -6.33 -4.91 5.76
N ASN A 262 -7.49 -5.55 5.66
CA ASN A 262 -8.41 -5.50 4.51
C ASN A 262 -7.73 -5.76 3.16
N ILE A 263 -6.82 -6.72 3.16
CA ILE A 263 -6.00 -7.03 1.97
C ILE A 263 -6.85 -7.76 0.94
N THR A 264 -6.81 -7.27 -0.29
CA THR A 264 -7.31 -7.97 -1.48
C THR A 264 -6.23 -7.90 -2.56
N VAL A 265 -5.85 -9.06 -3.08
CA VAL A 265 -4.96 -9.17 -4.24
C VAL A 265 -5.77 -9.83 -5.35
N THR A 266 -5.94 -9.13 -6.46
CA THR A 266 -6.62 -9.64 -7.65
C THR A 266 -5.59 -9.86 -8.77
N ASP A 267 -5.58 -11.04 -9.36
CA ASP A 267 -4.77 -11.38 -10.54
C ASP A 267 -5.71 -11.76 -11.68
N THR A 268 -5.79 -10.90 -12.69
CA THR A 268 -6.74 -11.05 -13.80
C THR A 268 -6.30 -12.09 -14.83
N ILE A 269 -4.99 -12.36 -14.96
CA ILE A 269 -4.47 -13.41 -15.84
C ILE A 269 -4.79 -14.80 -15.27
N ASN A 270 -4.56 -14.97 -13.97
CA ASN A 270 -4.77 -16.25 -13.31
C ASN A 270 -6.19 -16.40 -12.72
N ASN A 271 -7.10 -15.45 -12.98
CA ASN A 271 -8.46 -15.44 -12.47
C ASN A 271 -8.50 -15.75 -10.95
N SER A 272 -7.61 -15.13 -10.18
CA SER A 272 -7.49 -15.42 -8.75
C SER A 272 -7.63 -14.17 -7.89
N ILE A 273 -8.24 -14.35 -6.73
CA ILE A 273 -8.38 -13.33 -5.69
C ILE A 273 -7.86 -13.92 -4.39
N VAL A 274 -6.99 -13.19 -3.70
CA VAL A 274 -6.49 -13.59 -2.38
C VAL A 274 -6.84 -12.51 -1.36
N ARG A 275 -7.39 -12.91 -0.21
CA ARG A 275 -7.82 -12.02 0.87
C ARG A 275 -7.19 -12.40 2.19
N GLY A 276 -7.02 -11.40 3.07
CA GLY A 276 -6.51 -11.60 4.44
C GLY A 276 -6.27 -10.28 5.14
N HIS A 277 -5.57 -10.33 6.29
CA HIS A 277 -5.32 -9.09 7.05
C HIS A 277 -3.83 -8.84 7.37
N TYR A 278 -2.94 -9.75 6.97
CA TYR A 278 -1.50 -9.52 6.97
C TYR A 278 -0.83 -10.35 5.89
N ALA A 279 -0.02 -9.71 5.04
CA ALA A 279 0.71 -10.37 3.98
C ALA A 279 2.14 -9.85 3.88
N GLU A 280 3.06 -10.74 3.47
CA GLU A 280 4.43 -10.40 3.11
C GLU A 280 4.81 -11.00 1.76
N VAL A 281 5.62 -10.28 1.00
CA VAL A 281 6.17 -10.68 -0.29
C VAL A 281 7.68 -10.53 -0.25
N TRP A 282 8.39 -11.58 -0.62
CA TRP A 282 9.84 -11.63 -0.79
C TRP A 282 10.15 -11.95 -2.25
N ARG A 283 10.42 -10.93 -3.05
CA ARG A 283 10.64 -11.09 -4.50
C ARG A 283 11.83 -11.99 -4.81
N ASP A 284 12.96 -11.81 -4.12
CA ASP A 284 14.17 -12.60 -4.33
C ASP A 284 13.98 -14.10 -4.05
N LYS A 285 12.95 -14.46 -3.30
CA LYS A 285 12.62 -15.84 -2.92
C LYS A 285 11.42 -16.37 -3.68
N ASP A 286 10.83 -15.60 -4.58
CA ASP A 286 9.55 -15.93 -5.22
C ASP A 286 8.53 -16.45 -4.18
N SER A 287 8.44 -15.74 -3.05
CA SER A 287 7.67 -16.16 -1.89
C SER A 287 6.70 -15.08 -1.43
N LEU A 288 5.47 -15.51 -1.21
CA LEU A 288 4.40 -14.69 -0.62
C LEU A 288 3.71 -15.51 0.46
N PHE A 289 3.38 -14.91 1.60
CA PHE A 289 2.42 -15.49 2.50
C PHE A 289 1.35 -14.47 2.94
N ILE A 290 0.17 -15.00 3.30
CA ILE A 290 -0.92 -14.21 3.85
C ILE A 290 -1.57 -14.95 5.01
N THR A 291 -1.95 -14.21 6.05
CA THR A 291 -2.51 -14.73 7.30
C THR A 291 -3.71 -13.91 7.75
N LYS A 292 -4.31 -14.32 8.86
CA LYS A 292 -5.46 -13.66 9.46
C LYS A 292 -6.67 -13.70 8.53
N ARG A 293 -7.40 -14.81 8.59
CA ARG A 293 -8.51 -15.16 7.69
C ARG A 293 -8.08 -15.20 6.22
N ALA A 294 -6.94 -15.84 5.98
CA ALA A 294 -6.43 -15.98 4.64
C ALA A 294 -7.38 -16.82 3.77
N LEU A 295 -7.75 -16.29 2.60
CA LEU A 295 -8.67 -16.93 1.66
C LEU A 295 -8.14 -16.74 0.23
N ALA A 296 -7.92 -17.83 -0.48
CA ALA A 296 -7.65 -17.82 -1.91
C ALA A 296 -8.90 -18.28 -2.67
N ILE A 297 -9.21 -17.57 -3.75
CA ILE A 297 -10.36 -17.82 -4.62
C ILE A 297 -9.82 -17.99 -6.04
N THR A 298 -10.03 -19.15 -6.64
CA THR A 298 -9.83 -19.35 -8.07
C THR A 298 -11.18 -19.22 -8.75
N VAL A 299 -11.33 -18.16 -9.55
CA VAL A 299 -12.59 -17.84 -10.23
C VAL A 299 -12.69 -18.70 -11.49
N GLN A 300 -13.73 -19.52 -11.59
CA GLN A 300 -14.05 -20.35 -12.75
C GLN A 300 -15.41 -19.93 -13.30
N GLU A 301 -15.66 -20.22 -14.59
CA GLU A 301 -16.89 -19.77 -15.28
C GLU A 301 -18.21 -20.19 -14.61
N LYS A 302 -18.24 -21.38 -14.01
CA LYS A 302 -19.46 -21.95 -13.43
C LYS A 302 -19.43 -22.06 -11.91
N ASP A 303 -18.25 -22.20 -11.31
CA ASP A 303 -18.13 -22.50 -9.90
C ASP A 303 -16.71 -22.24 -9.38
N SER A 304 -16.56 -21.29 -8.49
CA SER A 304 -15.26 -20.90 -7.94
C SER A 304 -14.76 -21.90 -6.91
N VAL A 305 -13.43 -22.08 -6.85
CA VAL A 305 -12.75 -22.86 -5.81
C VAL A 305 -12.23 -21.93 -4.73
N TYR A 306 -12.58 -22.22 -3.50
CA TYR A 306 -12.18 -21.47 -2.31
C TYR A 306 -11.24 -22.31 -1.45
N LEU A 307 -10.10 -21.73 -1.08
CA LEU A 307 -9.11 -22.34 -0.19
C LEU A 307 -8.80 -21.39 0.97
N HIS A 308 -9.04 -21.87 2.19
CA HIS A 308 -8.79 -21.14 3.43
C HIS A 308 -7.81 -21.90 4.31
N ALA A 309 -7.01 -21.16 5.09
CA ALA A 309 -6.16 -21.68 6.16
C ALA A 309 -5.74 -20.55 7.12
N ASP A 310 -5.12 -20.90 8.25
CA ASP A 310 -4.50 -19.91 9.13
C ASP A 310 -3.41 -19.11 8.39
N THR A 311 -2.68 -19.80 7.49
CA THR A 311 -1.66 -19.20 6.62
C THR A 311 -1.72 -19.80 5.23
N LEU A 312 -1.80 -18.95 4.21
CA LEU A 312 -1.57 -19.33 2.83
C LEU A 312 -0.17 -18.86 2.42
N MET A 313 0.62 -19.77 1.86
CA MET A 313 1.97 -19.49 1.37
C MET A 313 2.09 -19.91 -0.09
N VAL A 314 2.58 -19.02 -0.93
CA VAL A 314 2.87 -19.29 -2.34
C VAL A 314 4.37 -19.19 -2.55
N THR A 315 4.96 -20.19 -3.19
CA THR A 315 6.40 -20.23 -3.50
C THR A 315 6.63 -20.71 -4.92
N GLY A 316 7.76 -20.30 -5.50
CA GLY A 316 8.19 -20.69 -6.83
C GLY A 316 7.69 -19.73 -7.92
N LYS A 317 8.42 -19.74 -9.04
CA LYS A 317 8.09 -18.97 -10.23
C LYS A 317 6.79 -19.46 -10.87
N GLU A 318 6.29 -18.74 -11.84
CA GLU A 318 5.01 -19.00 -12.51
C GLU A 318 4.90 -20.44 -13.07
N ASP A 319 5.98 -20.95 -13.64
CA ASP A 319 6.10 -22.30 -14.21
C ASP A 319 6.23 -23.42 -13.15
N ASN A 320 6.53 -23.10 -11.89
CA ASN A 320 6.73 -24.07 -10.81
C ASN A 320 6.11 -23.58 -9.49
N ARG A 321 4.93 -22.99 -9.55
CA ARG A 321 4.24 -22.42 -8.41
C ARG A 321 3.61 -23.50 -7.53
N ILE A 322 3.82 -23.38 -6.22
CA ILE A 322 3.18 -24.23 -5.21
C ILE A 322 2.47 -23.33 -4.20
N THR A 323 1.17 -23.55 -4.04
CA THR A 323 0.37 -22.94 -2.97
C THR A 323 0.26 -23.93 -1.81
N ARG A 324 0.54 -23.47 -0.59
CA ARG A 324 0.42 -24.26 0.65
C ARG A 324 -0.50 -23.54 1.61
N ALA A 325 -1.56 -24.22 1.99
CA ALA A 325 -2.48 -23.82 3.04
C ALA A 325 -2.08 -24.55 4.33
N PHE A 326 -1.58 -23.82 5.34
CA PHE A 326 -1.09 -24.39 6.58
C PHE A 326 -2.05 -24.12 7.73
N TYR A 327 -2.39 -25.15 8.45
CA TYR A 327 -3.27 -25.24 9.60
C TYR A 327 -4.72 -24.86 9.30
N ASN A 328 -5.64 -25.66 9.82
CA ASN A 328 -7.09 -25.51 9.59
C ASN A 328 -7.46 -25.36 8.12
N ALA A 329 -6.72 -26.04 7.23
CA ALA A 329 -6.93 -25.88 5.80
C ALA A 329 -8.29 -26.43 5.37
N ARG A 330 -9.05 -25.65 4.64
CA ARG A 330 -10.39 -25.95 4.12
C ARG A 330 -10.50 -25.60 2.66
N LEU A 331 -11.06 -26.51 1.90
CA LEU A 331 -11.37 -26.33 0.49
C LEU A 331 -12.88 -26.43 0.30
N TYR A 332 -13.44 -25.56 -0.52
CA TYR A 332 -14.86 -25.58 -0.89
C TYR A 332 -15.04 -25.27 -2.38
N LYS A 333 -15.88 -26.07 -2.97
CA LYS A 333 -16.52 -25.89 -4.27
C LYS A 333 -17.93 -26.47 -4.13
N SER A 334 -18.90 -26.10 -4.95
CA SER A 334 -20.31 -26.47 -4.73
C SER A 334 -20.56 -27.98 -4.52
N ASP A 335 -19.83 -28.84 -5.24
CA ASP A 335 -19.95 -30.31 -5.20
C ASP A 335 -18.83 -30.99 -4.40
N LEU A 336 -17.80 -30.23 -3.98
CA LEU A 336 -16.62 -30.76 -3.32
C LEU A 336 -16.22 -29.90 -2.13
N ALA A 337 -16.05 -30.49 -0.97
CA ALA A 337 -15.51 -29.83 0.20
C ALA A 337 -14.41 -30.68 0.85
N GLY A 338 -13.44 -30.05 1.49
CA GLY A 338 -12.34 -30.76 2.14
C GLY A 338 -11.80 -30.03 3.35
N LYS A 339 -11.28 -30.81 4.32
CA LYS A 339 -10.62 -30.30 5.52
C LYS A 339 -9.38 -31.13 5.83
N ALA A 340 -8.28 -30.47 6.15
CA ALA A 340 -7.03 -31.12 6.53
C ALA A 340 -6.20 -30.18 7.41
N ASP A 341 -5.13 -30.69 8.02
CA ASP A 341 -4.13 -29.82 8.68
C ASP A 341 -3.45 -28.93 7.66
N SER A 342 -3.15 -29.46 6.47
CA SER A 342 -2.55 -28.71 5.38
C SER A 342 -3.06 -29.19 4.03
N ILE A 343 -3.22 -28.24 3.09
CA ILE A 343 -3.55 -28.51 1.69
C ILE A 343 -2.49 -27.86 0.82
N HIS A 344 -1.82 -28.69 0.01
CA HIS A 344 -0.79 -28.24 -0.92
C HIS A 344 -1.26 -28.39 -2.36
N VAL A 345 -1.15 -27.34 -3.16
CA VAL A 345 -1.51 -27.32 -4.58
C VAL A 345 -0.26 -27.07 -5.41
N ASN A 346 0.12 -28.03 -6.23
CA ASN A 346 1.17 -27.88 -7.21
C ASN A 346 0.53 -27.53 -8.56
N HIS A 347 0.68 -26.29 -9.00
CA HIS A 347 0.05 -25.77 -10.21
C HIS A 347 0.65 -26.34 -11.50
N GLN A 348 1.91 -26.83 -11.47
CA GLN A 348 2.55 -27.43 -12.63
C GLN A 348 2.02 -28.83 -12.94
N THR A 349 1.71 -29.59 -11.89
CA THR A 349 1.30 -31.01 -12.02
C THR A 349 -0.20 -31.22 -11.84
N GLY A 350 -0.94 -30.19 -11.44
CA GLY A 350 -2.36 -30.29 -11.07
C GLY A 350 -2.62 -31.09 -9.79
N LEU A 351 -1.58 -31.38 -9.01
CA LEU A 351 -1.69 -32.20 -7.80
C LEU A 351 -2.10 -31.34 -6.60
N THR A 352 -3.24 -31.66 -6.00
CA THR A 352 -3.70 -31.14 -4.70
C THR A 352 -3.59 -32.24 -3.65
N GLN A 353 -2.87 -31.98 -2.56
CA GLN A 353 -2.60 -32.92 -1.47
C GLN A 353 -3.24 -32.43 -0.18
N PHE A 354 -4.09 -33.26 0.43
CA PHE A 354 -4.61 -33.08 1.79
C PHE A 354 -3.75 -33.89 2.74
N ILE A 355 -3.13 -33.24 3.71
CA ILE A 355 -2.08 -33.83 4.54
C ILE A 355 -2.39 -33.60 6.02
N ASN A 356 -2.10 -34.63 6.83
CA ASN A 356 -2.00 -34.51 8.27
C ASN A 356 -0.53 -34.27 8.64
N LEU A 357 -0.20 -33.12 9.23
CA LEU A 357 1.16 -32.76 9.62
C LEU A 357 1.61 -33.47 10.90
N ASP A 358 0.69 -33.79 11.80
CA ASP A 358 0.99 -34.41 13.10
C ASP A 358 0.94 -35.97 13.05
N ARG A 359 1.54 -36.56 12.03
CA ARG A 359 1.53 -38.05 11.84
C ARG A 359 2.08 -38.84 13.03
N PHE A 360 2.84 -38.22 13.93
CA PHE A 360 3.58 -38.90 14.99
C PHE A 360 2.89 -38.91 16.37
N SER A 361 1.81 -38.16 16.56
CA SER A 361 1.04 -38.20 17.82
C SER A 361 -0.18 -39.11 17.72
N SER A 362 0.06 -40.40 17.73
CA SER A 362 -1.00 -41.42 17.58
C SER A 362 -1.92 -41.58 18.80
N THR A 363 -1.70 -40.86 19.87
CA THR A 363 -2.44 -40.98 21.15
C THR A 363 -3.35 -39.82 21.47
N ASP A 364 -3.34 -38.75 20.63
CA ASP A 364 -4.09 -37.55 20.89
C ASP A 364 -5.45 -37.54 20.17
N ALA A 365 -6.55 -37.29 20.87
CA ALA A 365 -7.87 -37.13 20.28
C ALA A 365 -7.90 -36.05 19.19
N PHE A 366 -7.04 -35.04 19.30
CA PHE A 366 -6.85 -34.03 18.28
C PHE A 366 -6.25 -34.58 16.97
N ALA A 367 -5.40 -35.60 17.02
CA ALA A 367 -4.82 -36.20 15.81
C ALA A 367 -5.91 -36.87 14.94
N ILE A 368 -6.94 -37.42 15.54
CA ILE A 368 -8.08 -38.02 14.83
C ILE A 368 -8.91 -36.91 14.17
N ALA A 369 -9.16 -35.82 14.87
CA ALA A 369 -9.93 -34.70 14.35
C ALA A 369 -9.21 -33.96 13.20
N ARG A 370 -7.88 -34.10 13.05
CA ARG A 370 -7.05 -33.46 12.02
C ARG A 370 -6.82 -34.30 10.77
N LYS A 371 -7.28 -35.59 10.74
CA LYS A 371 -7.15 -36.43 9.54
C LYS A 371 -7.82 -35.75 8.33
N PRO A 372 -7.20 -35.83 7.15
CA PRO A 372 -7.81 -35.37 5.92
C PRO A 372 -9.20 -36.00 5.72
N VAL A 373 -10.13 -35.14 5.37
CA VAL A 373 -11.48 -35.56 4.97
C VAL A 373 -11.89 -34.77 3.72
N LEU A 374 -12.52 -35.50 2.82
CA LEU A 374 -13.08 -34.95 1.59
C LEU A 374 -14.56 -35.37 1.51
N TRP A 375 -15.42 -34.42 1.22
CA TRP A 375 -16.85 -34.65 0.97
C TRP A 375 -17.17 -34.36 -0.50
N ASN A 376 -17.84 -35.27 -1.13
CA ASN A 376 -18.41 -35.11 -2.45
C ASN A 376 -19.88 -35.48 -2.41
N LEU A 377 -20.75 -34.51 -2.60
CA LEU A 377 -22.19 -34.67 -2.35
C LEU A 377 -22.45 -35.28 -0.95
N ASP A 378 -23.14 -36.43 -0.88
CA ASP A 378 -23.46 -37.12 0.39
C ASP A 378 -22.42 -38.15 0.81
N ASN A 379 -21.28 -38.20 0.13
CA ASN A 379 -20.19 -39.11 0.41
C ASN A 379 -19.07 -38.42 1.17
N GLN A 380 -18.52 -39.13 2.16
CA GLN A 380 -17.35 -38.70 2.91
C GLN A 380 -16.20 -39.69 2.68
N MET A 381 -15.02 -39.15 2.37
CA MET A 381 -13.79 -39.93 2.23
C MET A 381 -12.76 -39.48 3.26
N THR A 382 -12.12 -40.43 3.93
CA THR A 382 -11.01 -40.14 4.87
C THR A 382 -9.85 -41.09 4.62
N GLY A 383 -8.65 -40.67 5.03
CA GLY A 383 -7.43 -41.45 4.95
C GLY A 383 -6.26 -40.70 5.59
N ASP A 384 -5.06 -41.26 5.55
CA ASP A 384 -3.88 -40.57 6.10
C ASP A 384 -3.39 -39.44 5.17
N THR A 385 -3.63 -39.57 3.88
CA THR A 385 -3.35 -38.56 2.86
C THR A 385 -4.34 -38.74 1.70
N ILE A 386 -4.85 -37.61 1.18
CA ILE A 386 -5.74 -37.59 0.01
C ILE A 386 -5.09 -36.77 -1.09
N HIS A 387 -5.01 -37.31 -2.29
CA HIS A 387 -4.53 -36.61 -3.49
C HIS A 387 -5.69 -36.43 -4.48
N LEU A 388 -5.88 -35.21 -4.95
CA LEU A 388 -6.67 -34.90 -6.13
C LEU A 388 -5.69 -34.53 -7.26
N ILE A 389 -5.89 -35.07 -8.43
CA ILE A 389 -5.10 -34.77 -9.62
C ILE A 389 -6.06 -34.21 -10.67
N SER A 390 -5.78 -33.00 -11.14
CA SER A 390 -6.55 -32.33 -12.19
C SER A 390 -5.65 -32.13 -13.42
N ASP A 391 -6.26 -32.15 -14.59
CA ASP A 391 -5.59 -31.73 -15.81
C ASP A 391 -5.32 -30.21 -15.75
N VAL A 392 -4.08 -29.81 -15.94
CA VAL A 392 -3.64 -28.42 -15.76
C VAL A 392 -4.24 -27.49 -16.80
N LYS A 393 -4.58 -28.00 -18.00
CA LYS A 393 -5.11 -27.17 -19.09
C LYS A 393 -6.62 -27.00 -19.02
N THR A 394 -7.31 -28.08 -18.69
CA THR A 394 -8.79 -28.11 -18.66
C THR A 394 -9.35 -27.87 -17.26
N GLU A 395 -8.48 -27.91 -16.23
CA GLU A 395 -8.84 -27.83 -14.79
C GLU A 395 -9.83 -28.92 -14.35
N LYS A 396 -10.08 -29.92 -15.18
CA LYS A 396 -10.97 -31.04 -14.86
C LYS A 396 -10.26 -32.05 -13.99
N LEU A 397 -11.00 -32.60 -13.03
CA LEU A 397 -10.51 -33.66 -12.16
C LEU A 397 -10.30 -34.93 -12.96
N ASP A 398 -9.10 -35.53 -12.85
CA ASP A 398 -8.69 -36.79 -13.47
C ASP A 398 -8.77 -37.95 -12.49
N SER A 399 -8.17 -37.81 -11.33
CA SER A 399 -8.16 -38.88 -10.34
C SER A 399 -8.12 -38.41 -8.90
N LEU A 400 -8.69 -39.25 -8.03
CA LEU A 400 -8.64 -39.14 -6.59
C LEU A 400 -7.89 -40.36 -6.04
N LYS A 401 -6.92 -40.15 -5.14
CA LYS A 401 -6.19 -41.25 -4.47
C LYS A 401 -6.18 -41.03 -2.97
N VAL A 402 -6.65 -42.00 -2.23
CA VAL A 402 -6.60 -42.02 -0.77
C VAL A 402 -5.57 -43.05 -0.32
N PHE A 403 -4.59 -42.63 0.45
CA PHE A 403 -3.47 -43.46 0.88
C PHE A 403 -3.61 -43.81 2.36
N ASN A 404 -3.49 -45.07 2.66
CA ASN A 404 -3.56 -45.69 3.98
C ASN A 404 -4.86 -45.39 4.72
N ASN A 405 -5.43 -46.42 5.30
CA ASN A 405 -6.69 -46.33 6.05
C ASN A 405 -7.81 -45.65 5.25
N ALA A 406 -7.85 -45.91 3.93
CA ALA A 406 -8.87 -45.33 3.06
C ALA A 406 -10.27 -45.78 3.53
N PHE A 407 -11.17 -44.85 3.75
CA PHE A 407 -12.51 -45.08 4.23
C PHE A 407 -13.52 -44.19 3.49
N LEU A 408 -14.53 -44.82 2.90
CA LEU A 408 -15.64 -44.14 2.23
C LEU A 408 -16.91 -44.39 3.03
N VAL A 409 -17.65 -43.33 3.33
CA VAL A 409 -18.94 -43.39 4.03
C VAL A 409 -19.99 -42.63 3.24
N SER A 410 -21.16 -43.21 3.10
CA SER A 410 -22.35 -42.56 2.57
C SER A 410 -23.52 -42.78 3.54
N LYS A 411 -24.21 -41.69 3.91
CA LYS A 411 -25.38 -41.80 4.78
C LYS A 411 -26.53 -42.47 4.03
N ASP A 412 -27.15 -43.47 4.63
CA ASP A 412 -28.41 -44.01 4.13
C ASP A 412 -29.54 -43.04 4.52
N THR A 413 -30.07 -42.32 3.55
CA THR A 413 -31.06 -41.24 3.79
C THR A 413 -32.40 -41.71 4.32
N ILE A 414 -32.67 -43.02 4.27
CA ILE A 414 -33.96 -43.61 4.66
C ILE A 414 -33.89 -44.20 6.07
N SER A 415 -32.77 -44.81 6.44
CA SER A 415 -32.57 -45.33 7.80
C SER A 415 -32.08 -44.25 8.73
N GLU A 416 -32.66 -44.15 9.92
CA GLU A 416 -32.31 -43.12 10.92
C GLU A 416 -30.80 -43.08 11.27
N ASP A 417 -30.15 -44.26 11.35
CA ASP A 417 -28.75 -44.45 11.71
C ASP A 417 -28.00 -45.39 10.75
N GLY A 418 -28.37 -45.38 9.47
CA GLY A 418 -27.79 -46.22 8.42
C GLY A 418 -26.60 -45.52 7.72
N TYR A 419 -25.52 -46.28 7.50
CA TYR A 419 -24.38 -45.79 6.72
C TYR A 419 -23.83 -46.93 5.84
N ASN A 420 -23.75 -46.68 4.55
CA ASN A 420 -22.95 -47.48 3.64
C ASN A 420 -21.48 -47.17 3.88
N GLN A 421 -20.65 -48.16 4.03
CA GLN A 421 -19.26 -48.05 4.44
C GLN A 421 -18.40 -48.95 3.57
N ILE A 422 -17.28 -48.40 3.08
CA ILE A 422 -16.28 -49.19 2.38
C ILE A 422 -14.91 -48.71 2.88
N LYS A 423 -14.04 -49.64 3.22
CA LYS A 423 -12.66 -49.35 3.61
C LYS A 423 -11.67 -50.26 2.93
N GLY A 424 -10.43 -49.81 2.84
CA GLY A 424 -9.29 -50.56 2.36
C GLY A 424 -7.98 -49.88 2.71
N GLN A 425 -6.88 -50.43 2.26
CA GLN A 425 -5.60 -49.78 2.48
C GLN A 425 -5.46 -48.54 1.59
N ARG A 426 -5.95 -48.57 0.35
CA ARG A 426 -5.97 -47.47 -0.61
C ARG A 426 -7.29 -47.42 -1.35
N LEU A 427 -7.68 -46.23 -1.77
CA LEU A 427 -8.79 -45.98 -2.69
C LEU A 427 -8.26 -45.20 -3.89
N ILE A 428 -8.67 -45.58 -5.10
CA ILE A 428 -8.41 -44.86 -6.34
C ILE A 428 -9.74 -44.62 -7.04
N GLY A 429 -10.12 -43.37 -7.22
CA GLY A 429 -11.25 -42.94 -8.03
C GLY A 429 -10.79 -42.34 -9.33
N LEU A 430 -11.41 -42.69 -10.45
CA LEU A 430 -11.10 -42.12 -11.78
C LEU A 430 -12.29 -41.32 -12.26
N PHE A 431 -12.00 -40.16 -12.83
CA PHE A 431 -12.98 -39.20 -13.31
C PHE A 431 -12.90 -39.03 -14.81
N ARG A 432 -14.05 -38.75 -15.41
CA ARG A 432 -14.17 -38.31 -16.80
C ARG A 432 -15.17 -37.16 -16.82
N GLU A 433 -14.75 -36.00 -17.38
CA GLU A 433 -15.56 -34.77 -17.40
C GLU A 433 -16.05 -34.34 -16.01
N ASN A 434 -15.20 -34.47 -14.98
CA ASN A 434 -15.50 -34.26 -13.55
C ASN A 434 -16.51 -35.26 -12.93
N GLU A 435 -16.93 -36.31 -13.63
CA GLU A 435 -17.80 -37.32 -13.11
C GLU A 435 -17.02 -38.60 -12.76
N LEU A 436 -17.19 -39.09 -11.54
CA LEU A 436 -16.58 -40.32 -11.05
C LEU A 436 -17.20 -41.51 -11.80
N TYR A 437 -16.38 -42.31 -12.50
CA TYR A 437 -16.85 -43.46 -13.27
C TYR A 437 -16.29 -44.81 -12.78
N ASN A 438 -15.17 -44.80 -12.04
CA ASN A 438 -14.58 -46.02 -11.51
C ASN A 438 -13.95 -45.76 -10.13
N VAL A 439 -14.15 -46.71 -9.20
CA VAL A 439 -13.51 -46.70 -7.86
C VAL A 439 -12.90 -48.05 -7.56
N ASP A 440 -11.61 -48.06 -7.27
CA ASP A 440 -10.88 -49.25 -6.81
C ASP A 440 -10.54 -49.13 -5.33
N ILE A 441 -11.00 -50.09 -4.53
CA ILE A 441 -10.60 -50.26 -3.14
C ILE A 441 -9.58 -51.39 -3.10
N ILE A 442 -8.36 -51.07 -2.68
CA ILE A 442 -7.22 -51.95 -2.82
C ILE A 442 -6.74 -52.41 -1.45
N LYS A 443 -6.65 -53.74 -1.31
CA LYS A 443 -6.08 -54.48 -0.18
C LYS A 443 -6.87 -54.35 1.12
N ASN A 444 -7.26 -55.52 1.66
CA ASN A 444 -8.06 -55.66 2.88
C ASN A 444 -9.37 -54.86 2.80
N ALA A 445 -10.10 -55.05 1.71
CA ALA A 445 -11.36 -54.37 1.49
C ALA A 445 -12.47 -54.96 2.36
N GLU A 446 -13.18 -54.09 3.09
CA GLU A 446 -14.37 -54.45 3.87
C GLU A 446 -15.52 -53.50 3.52
N THR A 447 -16.76 -54.00 3.51
CA THR A 447 -17.93 -53.15 3.23
C THR A 447 -19.11 -53.52 4.12
N ILE A 448 -19.92 -52.52 4.43
CA ILE A 448 -21.28 -52.62 4.94
C ILE A 448 -22.17 -51.82 4.00
N ARG A 449 -23.23 -52.50 3.47
CA ARG A 449 -24.20 -51.88 2.56
C ARG A 449 -25.62 -52.18 3.02
N TYR A 450 -26.44 -51.13 3.05
CA TYR A 450 -27.89 -51.23 3.24
C TYR A 450 -28.51 -51.48 1.86
N MET A 451 -28.89 -52.73 1.60
CA MET A 451 -29.41 -53.15 0.30
C MET A 451 -30.91 -52.87 0.22
N ARG A 452 -31.32 -52.18 -0.84
CA ARG A 452 -32.70 -51.77 -1.06
C ARG A 452 -33.21 -52.29 -2.41
N ASN A 453 -34.52 -52.54 -2.49
CA ASN A 453 -35.19 -52.84 -3.77
C ASN A 453 -35.59 -51.56 -4.49
N ASP A 454 -36.18 -51.69 -5.67
CA ASP A 454 -36.64 -50.56 -6.51
C ASP A 454 -37.71 -49.68 -5.83
N LYS A 455 -38.36 -50.19 -4.77
CA LYS A 455 -39.31 -49.43 -3.92
C LYS A 455 -38.66 -48.77 -2.70
N ASN A 456 -37.31 -48.80 -2.64
CA ASN A 456 -36.52 -48.31 -1.51
C ASN A 456 -36.77 -49.09 -0.18
N GLU A 457 -37.37 -50.27 -0.21
CA GLU A 457 -37.53 -51.11 0.98
C GLU A 457 -36.21 -51.82 1.30
N LEU A 458 -35.82 -51.87 2.58
CA LEU A 458 -34.58 -52.50 3.01
C LEU A 458 -34.72 -54.03 2.88
N ILE A 459 -33.92 -54.62 1.99
CA ILE A 459 -33.82 -56.08 1.80
C ILE A 459 -32.98 -56.69 2.91
N GLY A 460 -31.92 -56.02 3.31
CA GLY A 460 -30.98 -56.49 4.33
C GLY A 460 -29.71 -55.66 4.37
N ILE A 461 -28.86 -56.00 5.32
CA ILE A 461 -27.55 -55.37 5.48
C ILE A 461 -26.47 -56.37 5.06
N GLN A 462 -25.78 -56.05 3.96
CA GLN A 462 -24.64 -56.82 3.48
C GLN A 462 -23.39 -56.43 4.25
N LYS A 463 -22.66 -57.39 4.77
CA LYS A 463 -21.30 -57.22 5.29
C LYS A 463 -20.37 -58.19 4.56
N SER A 464 -19.34 -57.64 3.91
CA SER A 464 -18.41 -58.42 3.10
C SER A 464 -16.97 -57.99 3.31
N LYS A 465 -16.06 -58.95 3.07
CA LYS A 465 -14.61 -58.74 3.02
C LYS A 465 -14.07 -59.35 1.74
N SER A 466 -12.99 -58.72 1.20
CA SER A 466 -12.31 -59.26 0.04
C SER A 466 -10.88 -58.68 -0.04
N GLY A 467 -10.08 -59.23 -0.93
CA GLY A 467 -8.76 -58.66 -1.21
C GLY A 467 -8.86 -57.24 -1.77
N SER A 468 -9.80 -56.99 -2.71
CA SER A 468 -10.08 -55.70 -3.32
C SER A 468 -11.55 -55.60 -3.76
N ILE A 469 -12.02 -54.37 -4.00
CA ILE A 469 -13.38 -54.12 -4.54
C ILE A 469 -13.21 -53.11 -5.69
N ASN A 470 -13.84 -53.40 -6.84
CA ASN A 470 -13.99 -52.45 -7.94
C ASN A 470 -15.46 -52.05 -8.05
N ILE A 471 -15.72 -50.75 -8.23
CA ILE A 471 -17.07 -50.18 -8.38
C ILE A 471 -17.11 -49.41 -9.68
N GLN A 472 -18.03 -49.77 -10.56
CA GLN A 472 -18.31 -48.99 -11.77
C GLN A 472 -19.54 -48.11 -11.53
N ILE A 473 -19.47 -46.90 -12.02
CA ILE A 473 -20.50 -45.86 -11.88
C ILE A 473 -20.88 -45.38 -13.26
N VAL A 474 -22.16 -45.45 -13.57
CA VAL A 474 -22.75 -44.96 -14.82
C VAL A 474 -23.89 -44.02 -14.43
N GLU A 475 -23.96 -42.83 -15.07
CA GLU A 475 -24.99 -41.80 -14.82
C GLU A 475 -25.15 -41.47 -13.31
N LYS A 476 -24.03 -41.39 -12.59
CA LYS A 476 -23.94 -41.11 -11.13
C LYS A 476 -24.54 -42.22 -10.21
N ALA A 477 -24.90 -43.34 -10.77
CA ALA A 477 -25.39 -44.50 -10.02
C ALA A 477 -24.37 -45.64 -10.07
N ILE A 478 -24.33 -46.45 -9.01
CA ILE A 478 -23.53 -47.69 -9.00
C ILE A 478 -24.15 -48.70 -9.97
N ASP A 479 -23.39 -48.98 -11.04
CA ASP A 479 -23.78 -49.97 -12.05
C ASP A 479 -23.32 -51.39 -11.64
N GLU A 480 -22.04 -51.52 -11.27
CA GLU A 480 -21.46 -52.82 -10.92
C GLU A 480 -20.54 -52.72 -9.70
N VAL A 481 -20.58 -53.75 -8.85
CA VAL A 481 -19.65 -53.94 -7.72
C VAL A 481 -19.01 -55.31 -7.84
N ARG A 482 -17.70 -55.36 -8.07
CA ARG A 482 -16.91 -56.60 -8.18
C ARG A 482 -16.06 -56.78 -6.94
N PHE A 483 -16.27 -57.88 -6.24
CA PHE A 483 -15.40 -58.33 -5.16
C PHE A 483 -14.32 -59.23 -5.75
N ILE A 484 -13.08 -59.01 -5.35
CA ILE A 484 -11.90 -59.67 -5.96
C ILE A 484 -11.04 -60.28 -4.85
N ASN A 485 -10.75 -61.57 -4.99
CA ASN A 485 -9.92 -62.37 -4.10
C ASN A 485 -10.45 -62.52 -2.67
N GLN A 486 -10.41 -63.76 -2.15
CA GLN A 486 -10.74 -64.09 -0.76
C GLN A 486 -12.07 -63.49 -0.28
N ILE A 487 -13.11 -63.73 -1.05
CA ILE A 487 -14.43 -63.12 -0.79
C ILE A 487 -15.09 -63.89 0.36
N ASP A 488 -15.47 -63.15 1.41
CA ASP A 488 -16.30 -63.62 2.52
C ASP A 488 -17.38 -62.57 2.78
N GLY A 489 -18.65 -62.99 2.79
CA GLY A 489 -19.74 -62.03 2.97
C GLY A 489 -21.08 -62.65 3.17
N ASN A 490 -21.89 -61.97 3.97
CA ASN A 490 -23.25 -62.37 4.31
C ASN A 490 -24.22 -61.21 4.20
N ILE A 491 -25.47 -61.48 3.91
CA ILE A 491 -26.59 -60.55 3.97
C ILE A 491 -27.42 -60.90 5.17
N PHE A 492 -27.63 -59.99 6.06
CA PHE A 492 -28.38 -60.16 7.28
C PHE A 492 -29.71 -59.40 7.20
N PRO A 493 -30.86 -60.01 7.64
CA PRO A 493 -32.04 -59.22 7.94
C PRO A 493 -31.68 -58.12 8.97
N GLU A 494 -32.31 -56.98 8.90
CA GLU A 494 -31.97 -55.82 9.80
C GLU A 494 -32.16 -56.20 11.28
N SER A 495 -33.20 -57.03 11.60
CA SER A 495 -33.51 -57.53 12.94
C SER A 495 -32.41 -58.41 13.51
N GLU A 496 -31.68 -59.13 12.66
CA GLU A 496 -30.64 -60.09 13.06
C GLU A 496 -29.24 -59.48 13.09
N PHE A 497 -29.03 -58.23 12.50
CA PHE A 497 -27.73 -57.59 12.46
C PHE A 497 -27.58 -56.64 13.64
N PRO A 498 -26.74 -56.98 14.64
CA PRO A 498 -26.64 -56.20 15.86
C PRO A 498 -26.10 -54.79 15.57
N LYS A 499 -26.59 -53.76 16.28
CA LYS A 499 -26.17 -52.36 16.11
C LYS A 499 -24.66 -52.21 16.24
N SER A 500 -24.00 -52.94 17.13
CA SER A 500 -22.54 -52.95 17.30
C SER A 500 -21.76 -53.44 16.06
N GLY A 501 -22.41 -54.28 15.23
CA GLY A 501 -21.84 -54.78 13.98
C GLY A 501 -21.98 -53.81 12.78
N ARG A 502 -22.82 -52.77 12.90
CA ARG A 502 -23.18 -51.87 11.81
C ARG A 502 -22.12 -50.77 11.53
N ARG A 503 -20.99 -50.81 12.21
CA ARG A 503 -19.87 -49.91 11.99
C ARG A 503 -18.60 -50.70 11.75
N LEU A 504 -17.88 -50.40 10.68
CA LEU A 504 -16.53 -50.93 10.46
C LEU A 504 -15.54 -50.27 11.40
N ARG A 505 -14.48 -50.97 11.77
CA ARG A 505 -13.41 -50.38 12.57
C ARG A 505 -12.77 -49.20 11.85
N GLY A 506 -12.73 -48.04 12.50
CA GLY A 506 -12.25 -46.79 11.94
C GLY A 506 -13.35 -45.92 11.33
N PHE A 507 -14.64 -46.28 11.51
CA PHE A 507 -15.76 -45.44 11.14
C PHE A 507 -15.72 -44.11 11.92
N ASP A 508 -15.78 -43.01 11.18
CA ASP A 508 -15.80 -41.63 11.72
C ASP A 508 -16.63 -40.78 10.76
N TRP A 509 -17.86 -40.44 11.15
CA TRP A 509 -18.74 -39.58 10.35
C TRP A 509 -18.54 -38.13 10.80
N ARG A 510 -18.11 -37.26 9.87
CA ARG A 510 -17.80 -35.86 10.07
C ARG A 510 -18.64 -34.94 9.19
N GLY A 511 -19.83 -35.36 8.80
CA GLY A 511 -20.70 -34.61 7.89
C GLY A 511 -21.06 -33.20 8.41
N GLU A 512 -21.10 -33.03 9.74
CA GLU A 512 -21.39 -31.73 10.37
C GLU A 512 -20.23 -30.74 10.28
N GLU A 513 -19.01 -31.22 10.02
CA GLU A 513 -17.85 -30.34 9.79
C GLU A 513 -17.75 -29.88 8.34
N ARG A 514 -18.60 -30.40 7.45
CA ARG A 514 -18.57 -30.08 6.02
C ARG A 514 -18.93 -28.60 5.82
N PRO A 515 -18.07 -27.78 5.20
CA PRO A 515 -18.44 -26.44 4.76
C PRO A 515 -19.55 -26.55 3.70
N ILE A 516 -20.62 -25.81 3.87
CA ILE A 516 -21.70 -25.66 2.89
C ILE A 516 -21.70 -24.28 2.22
N SER A 517 -20.91 -23.37 2.76
CA SER A 517 -20.66 -22.04 2.20
C SER A 517 -19.26 -21.56 2.57
N VAL A 518 -18.83 -20.46 1.99
CA VAL A 518 -17.52 -19.82 2.27
C VAL A 518 -17.48 -19.23 3.68
N GLU A 519 -18.62 -18.76 4.19
CA GLU A 519 -18.75 -18.20 5.54
C GLU A 519 -18.46 -19.25 6.62
N ASP A 520 -18.73 -20.52 6.33
CA ASP A 520 -18.44 -21.62 7.26
C ASP A 520 -16.94 -21.80 7.54
N PHE A 521 -16.08 -21.30 6.66
CA PHE A 521 -14.63 -21.37 6.87
C PHE A 521 -14.17 -20.69 8.16
N PHE A 522 -14.86 -19.64 8.57
CA PHE A 522 -14.45 -18.77 9.67
C PHE A 522 -15.18 -19.06 10.98
N LYS A 523 -16.08 -20.09 11.02
CA LYS A 523 -16.88 -20.42 12.21
C LYS A 523 -16.02 -20.83 13.42
N ASP A 524 -14.97 -21.61 13.17
CA ASP A 524 -14.08 -22.11 14.21
C ASP A 524 -12.83 -21.23 14.41
N ASP A 525 -12.70 -20.14 13.67
CA ASP A 525 -11.57 -19.24 13.80
C ASP A 525 -11.63 -18.46 15.11
N PRO A 526 -10.49 -18.20 15.76
CA PRO A 526 -10.46 -17.28 16.89
C PRO A 526 -10.94 -15.88 16.49
N PRO A 527 -11.40 -15.06 17.44
CA PRO A 527 -11.77 -13.68 17.17
C PRO A 527 -10.64 -12.95 16.41
N LEU A 528 -11.01 -12.29 15.32
CA LEU A 528 -10.05 -11.58 14.50
C LEU A 528 -9.47 -10.38 15.26
N ILE A 529 -8.17 -10.43 15.53
CA ILE A 529 -7.40 -9.31 16.06
C ILE A 529 -6.61 -8.72 14.89
N LEU A 530 -7.02 -7.52 14.46
CA LEU A 530 -6.35 -6.83 13.37
C LEU A 530 -4.92 -6.45 13.77
N PRO A 531 -3.93 -6.67 12.89
CA PRO A 531 -2.57 -6.18 13.10
C PRO A 531 -2.55 -4.66 13.23
N LYS A 532 -1.69 -4.15 14.12
CA LYS A 532 -1.46 -2.73 14.23
C LYS A 532 -0.70 -2.23 13.00
N ILE A 533 -1.24 -1.21 12.33
CA ILE A 533 -0.57 -0.55 11.21
C ILE A 533 0.64 0.20 11.76
N LYS A 534 1.83 -0.04 11.19
CA LYS A 534 3.08 0.64 11.53
C LYS A 534 3.33 1.81 10.59
N GLY A 535 4.07 2.81 11.04
CA GLY A 535 4.46 4.01 10.28
C GLY A 535 3.42 5.11 10.36
N LEU A 536 3.75 6.32 9.96
CA LEU A 536 2.94 7.56 9.81
C LEU A 536 1.95 7.95 10.93
N GLU A 537 1.71 7.11 11.95
CA GLU A 537 0.77 7.43 13.05
C GLU A 537 1.22 8.64 13.87
N ASP A 538 2.53 8.85 13.99
CA ASP A 538 3.13 9.82 14.90
C ASP A 538 3.62 11.11 14.21
N TYR A 539 3.52 11.22 12.87
CA TYR A 539 3.86 12.45 12.20
C TYR A 539 2.72 13.47 12.35
N ILE A 540 2.87 14.36 13.31
CA ILE A 540 2.06 15.57 13.44
C ILE A 540 2.82 16.66 12.68
N PRO A 541 2.26 17.22 11.58
CA PRO A 541 2.89 18.37 10.93
C PRO A 541 3.14 19.46 11.96
N PRO A 542 4.34 20.06 12.02
CA PRO A 542 4.56 21.21 12.90
C PRO A 542 3.56 22.33 12.57
N GLU A 543 3.26 23.19 13.55
CA GLU A 543 2.39 24.36 13.36
C GLU A 543 2.75 25.09 12.06
N GLU A 544 1.79 25.17 11.18
CA GLU A 544 2.01 25.69 9.85
C GLU A 544 1.80 27.20 9.82
N PHE A 545 2.67 27.89 9.11
CA PHE A 545 2.43 29.26 8.71
C PHE A 545 1.25 29.25 7.72
N THR A 546 0.11 29.74 8.16
CA THR A 546 -1.12 29.72 7.38
C THR A 546 -1.17 30.88 6.35
N ASN A 547 -2.12 30.82 5.42
CA ASN A 547 -2.34 31.94 4.51
C ASN A 547 -2.80 33.19 5.29
N GLU A 548 -3.55 33.03 6.38
CA GLU A 548 -3.94 34.14 7.26
C GLU A 548 -2.74 34.78 7.97
N ASP A 549 -1.76 33.97 8.38
CA ASP A 549 -0.51 34.49 8.97
C ASP A 549 0.30 35.29 7.93
N LEU A 550 0.29 34.82 6.67
CA LEU A 550 0.91 35.56 5.60
C LEU A 550 0.18 36.89 5.32
N GLU A 551 -1.15 36.88 5.22
CA GLU A 551 -1.95 38.09 5.00
C GLU A 551 -1.72 39.11 6.11
N LYS A 552 -1.70 38.67 7.37
CA LYS A 552 -1.33 39.53 8.51
C LYS A 552 0.08 40.11 8.35
N ARG A 553 1.02 39.29 7.91
CA ARG A 553 2.42 39.70 7.74
C ARG A 553 2.58 40.71 6.59
N ILE A 554 1.85 40.49 5.50
CA ILE A 554 1.79 41.43 4.37
C ILE A 554 1.13 42.75 4.81
N GLU A 555 0.03 42.67 5.60
CA GLU A 555 -0.63 43.85 6.14
C GLU A 555 0.26 44.64 7.10
N GLU A 556 1.00 43.95 7.97
CA GLU A 556 2.01 44.59 8.84
C GLU A 556 3.12 45.26 8.04
N ALA A 557 3.62 44.60 6.99
CA ALA A 557 4.59 45.21 6.08
C ALA A 557 3.97 46.37 5.31
N GLY A 558 2.73 46.24 4.85
CA GLY A 558 1.99 47.31 4.18
C GLY A 558 1.74 48.55 5.04
N LYS A 559 1.61 48.40 6.37
CA LYS A 559 1.57 49.56 7.29
C LYS A 559 2.91 50.30 7.41
N ALA A 560 3.99 49.64 7.03
CA ALA A 560 5.33 50.24 6.98
C ALA A 560 5.69 50.78 5.58
N THR A 561 4.80 50.63 4.59
CA THR A 561 5.02 51.13 3.22
C THR A 561 4.52 52.57 3.06
N PRO A 562 5.14 53.39 2.16
CA PRO A 562 4.74 54.75 1.88
C PRO A 562 3.31 54.83 1.30
N LYS A 563 2.50 55.80 1.77
CA LYS A 563 1.10 55.95 1.38
C LYS A 563 0.87 56.42 -0.05
N LYS A 564 1.88 56.98 -0.72
CA LYS A 564 1.80 57.46 -2.11
C LYS A 564 2.88 56.79 -2.95
N ILE A 565 2.50 55.87 -3.75
CA ILE A 565 3.32 55.29 -4.81
C ILE A 565 2.75 55.75 -6.13
N ASN A 566 3.54 56.47 -6.92
CA ASN A 566 3.12 56.94 -8.23
C ASN A 566 2.84 55.76 -9.14
N LYS A 567 1.56 55.54 -9.57
CA LYS A 567 1.12 54.42 -10.42
C LYS A 567 1.92 54.30 -11.73
N ALA A 568 2.53 55.38 -12.19
CA ALA A 568 3.37 55.39 -13.41
C ALA A 568 4.68 54.59 -13.25
N ALA A 569 5.23 54.47 -12.03
CA ALA A 569 6.46 53.73 -11.78
C ALA A 569 6.24 52.17 -11.71
N ARG A 570 5.01 51.75 -11.56
CA ARG A 570 4.61 50.32 -11.47
C ARG A 570 4.27 49.65 -12.81
N ASN A 571 4.26 50.40 -13.93
CA ASN A 571 4.00 49.82 -15.24
C ASN A 571 5.17 48.97 -15.73
N VAL A 572 5.33 47.79 -15.21
CA VAL A 572 6.00 46.70 -15.94
C VAL A 572 5.11 46.38 -17.14
N PRO A 573 5.61 46.42 -18.39
CA PRO A 573 4.78 46.18 -19.56
C PRO A 573 4.11 44.79 -19.42
N LYS A 574 2.77 44.78 -19.35
CA LYS A 574 1.98 43.53 -19.43
C LYS A 574 2.27 42.92 -20.80
N LYS A 575 3.01 41.83 -20.85
CA LYS A 575 3.10 41.01 -22.04
C LYS A 575 1.67 40.54 -22.37
N SER A 576 1.23 40.89 -23.60
CA SER A 576 -0.07 40.44 -24.12
C SER A 576 -0.16 38.92 -24.00
N THR A 577 -1.16 38.45 -23.29
CA THR A 577 -1.54 37.02 -23.27
C THR A 577 -2.03 36.64 -24.65
N SER A 578 -1.15 36.13 -25.51
CA SER A 578 -1.55 35.37 -26.67
C SER A 578 -2.17 34.06 -26.15
N LYS A 579 -3.46 33.87 -26.41
CA LYS A 579 -4.16 32.60 -26.14
C LYS A 579 -3.35 31.44 -26.73
N PRO A 580 -3.13 30.33 -26.01
CA PRO A 580 -2.54 29.14 -26.59
C PRO A 580 -3.47 28.62 -27.68
N SER A 581 -2.96 28.50 -28.90
CA SER A 581 -3.67 27.87 -30.01
C SER A 581 -3.93 26.41 -29.64
N LYS A 582 -5.18 25.99 -29.71
CA LYS A 582 -5.59 24.60 -29.59
C LYS A 582 -4.95 23.79 -30.72
N HIS A 583 -3.83 23.14 -30.46
CA HIS A 583 -3.38 22.04 -31.32
C HIS A 583 -4.28 20.84 -31.03
N LYS A 584 -5.13 20.54 -32.01
CA LYS A 584 -5.87 19.27 -32.11
C LYS A 584 -4.85 18.16 -32.27
N LEU A 585 -4.72 17.31 -31.26
CA LEU A 585 -4.06 16.01 -31.39
C LEU A 585 -4.91 15.14 -32.31
N MET A 586 -4.35 14.74 -33.45
CA MET A 586 -4.91 13.70 -34.29
C MET A 586 -4.71 12.34 -33.62
N PRO A 587 -5.66 11.39 -33.74
CA PRO A 587 -5.47 10.05 -33.20
C PRO A 587 -4.42 9.30 -34.01
N PHE A 588 -3.51 8.64 -33.29
CA PHE A 588 -2.49 7.75 -33.85
C PHE A 588 -3.14 6.45 -34.33
N ASP A 589 -3.12 6.24 -35.62
CA ASP A 589 -3.61 5.02 -36.28
C ASP A 589 -2.53 3.93 -36.17
N ALA A 590 -2.76 2.92 -35.31
CA ALA A 590 -1.90 1.77 -35.13
C ALA A 590 -2.26 0.62 -36.09
N SER A 591 -2.23 0.89 -37.39
CA SER A 591 -2.28 -0.16 -38.38
C SER A 591 -1.22 0.07 -39.45
N LYS A 592 0.00 -0.50 -39.22
CA LYS A 592 0.99 -0.99 -40.18
C LYS A 592 2.36 -1.17 -39.54
N LYS A 593 2.70 -2.46 -39.25
CA LYS A 593 3.90 -3.20 -39.71
C LYS A 593 3.99 -4.51 -38.91
N GLN A 594 3.92 -5.49 -39.68
CA GLN A 594 4.72 -6.70 -39.90
C GLN A 594 5.55 -7.16 -38.72
#